data_701b3493a1cb983c4e7161cd575c89ef
#
_entry.id   701b3493a1cb983c4e7161cd575c89ef
#
_cell.length_a   1.000
_cell.length_b   1.000
_cell.length_c   1.000
_cell.angle_alpha   90.00
_cell.angle_beta   90.00
_cell.angle_gamma   90.00
#
_symmetry.space_group_name_H-M   'P 1'
#
loop_
_entity.id
_entity.type
_entity.pdbx_description
1 polymer ?
#
loop_
_entity_poly.entity_id
_entity_poly.type
_entity_poly.pdbx_seq_one_letter_code
_entity_poly.pdbx_strand_id
1 'polypeptide(L)'
;MAAKAYGYSGVAMLRITMIIASRAASVHSYHRPPARNSVFLSVPQDSDPSSPQQVHISLVGNDKMRISWITDDLVQSTVEYGTTAGFKPGTSATGNYSTYEYATYLSGYIYDVIIGPLQPSTTYFYRCGGSSQEYNFKTPPPQFPIKFAVVGDLGQTEWTQSTLDHISKSNYDMLILLGDLSYADFDQPKWDSFGRLVEPLASQRPWMVTQGNHEVEKMPIVHKTPFTAYNARWKMPYAESGSGSNLYYSFQVAGVHVIMLGSYTDFSSGSDQYQWLQADLKKVDRKQTPWLFVIIHAPWYNSNTAHQGEKESVDMKASMEDLIFGAHADIVFAGHVHAYERFTRVYKDQANNCGPLYINIGDGGNREGLASKYKYPQPSISEYREASFGHGELEVVNSTHAQWSWHRNDDDEAVVWDQVWVQSLAANTGCSA
;
A
#
# COMPACT_ATOMS: atom_id res chain seq x y z
N MET A 1 29.75 -85.46 -33.42
CA MET A 1 29.22 -85.18 -32.06
C MET A 1 29.04 -83.68 -31.90
N ALA A 2 27.80 -83.21 -31.96
CA ALA A 2 27.46 -81.78 -32.02
C ALA A 2 27.16 -81.27 -30.60
N ALA A 3 27.76 -80.15 -30.17
CA ALA A 3 27.36 -79.42 -28.99
C ALA A 3 26.79 -78.09 -29.40
N LYS A 4 25.52 -77.87 -29.06
CA LYS A 4 24.75 -76.63 -29.27
C LYS A 4 25.19 -75.63 -28.25
N ALA A 5 25.56 -74.38 -28.68
CA ALA A 5 25.71 -73.27 -27.89
C ALA A 5 24.40 -72.38 -27.86
N TYR A 6 23.87 -72.15 -26.68
CA TYR A 6 22.74 -71.27 -26.48
C TYR A 6 23.27 -69.84 -26.27
N GLY A 7 22.87 -68.89 -27.07
CA GLY A 7 23.16 -67.49 -26.90
C GLY A 7 22.17 -66.90 -25.91
N TYR A 8 22.68 -66.20 -24.90
CA TYR A 8 21.93 -65.29 -24.03
C TYR A 8 22.05 -63.86 -24.53
N SER A 9 20.95 -63.27 -24.93
CA SER A 9 20.82 -61.86 -25.24
C SER A 9 20.81 -61.08 -23.93
N GLY A 10 21.89 -60.35 -23.68
CA GLY A 10 21.95 -59.44 -22.58
C GLY A 10 21.20 -58.13 -22.87
N VAL A 11 20.08 -57.95 -22.19
CA VAL A 11 19.40 -56.65 -22.12
C VAL A 11 20.19 -55.74 -21.19
N ALA A 12 20.87 -54.75 -21.73
CA ALA A 12 21.55 -53.71 -20.97
C ALA A 12 20.49 -52.81 -20.33
N MET A 13 20.26 -52.97 -19.02
CA MET A 13 19.48 -52.04 -18.23
C MET A 13 20.32 -50.76 -17.99
N LEU A 14 19.97 -49.71 -18.72
CA LEU A 14 20.52 -48.38 -18.49
C LEU A 14 19.91 -47.84 -17.18
N ARG A 15 20.66 -47.91 -16.08
CA ARG A 15 20.31 -47.23 -14.83
C ARG A 15 20.59 -45.74 -15.01
N ILE A 16 19.55 -44.96 -15.28
CA ILE A 16 19.61 -43.49 -15.17
C ILE A 16 19.63 -43.17 -13.68
N THR A 17 20.80 -42.88 -13.15
CA THR A 17 20.94 -42.30 -11.80
C THR A 17 20.59 -40.83 -11.91
N MET A 18 19.35 -40.48 -11.56
CA MET A 18 18.99 -39.08 -11.31
C MET A 18 19.80 -38.59 -10.11
N ILE A 19 20.83 -37.82 -10.35
CA ILE A 19 21.48 -37.02 -9.31
C ILE A 19 20.53 -35.85 -9.02
N ILE A 20 19.69 -36.01 -8.02
CA ILE A 20 18.99 -34.90 -7.41
C ILE A 20 20.06 -34.07 -6.69
N ALA A 21 20.59 -33.07 -7.35
CA ALA A 21 21.37 -32.05 -6.70
C ALA A 21 20.39 -31.26 -5.80
N SER A 22 20.26 -31.67 -4.54
CA SER A 22 19.71 -30.85 -3.49
C SER A 22 20.64 -29.63 -3.39
N ARG A 23 20.24 -28.51 -3.99
CA ARG A 23 20.76 -27.24 -3.58
C ARG A 23 20.34 -27.08 -2.11
N ALA A 24 21.24 -27.40 -1.20
CA ALA A 24 21.16 -26.87 0.14
C ALA A 24 21.19 -25.36 -0.05
N ALA A 25 20.02 -24.70 0.02
CA ALA A 25 19.97 -23.28 0.24
C ALA A 25 20.80 -23.06 1.51
N SER A 26 21.94 -22.44 1.38
CA SER A 26 22.67 -21.95 2.54
C SER A 26 21.71 -21.00 3.22
N VAL A 27 21.08 -21.45 4.31
CA VAL A 27 20.40 -20.56 5.24
C VAL A 27 21.50 -19.67 5.78
N HIS A 28 21.77 -18.56 5.09
CA HIS A 28 22.53 -17.50 5.66
C HIS A 28 21.69 -17.06 6.85
N SER A 29 22.17 -17.36 8.06
CA SER A 29 21.53 -16.89 9.28
C SER A 29 21.52 -15.37 9.16
N TYR A 30 20.34 -14.82 8.86
CA TYR A 30 20.15 -13.39 8.82
C TYR A 30 20.65 -12.79 10.13
N HIS A 31 21.65 -11.95 10.03
CA HIS A 31 22.19 -11.22 11.17
C HIS A 31 21.52 -9.86 11.14
N ARG A 32 20.49 -9.71 11.97
CA ARG A 32 19.78 -8.44 12.11
C ARG A 32 20.80 -7.35 12.43
N PRO A 33 20.86 -6.27 11.65
CA PRO A 33 21.67 -5.11 12.01
C PRO A 33 21.26 -4.61 13.40
N PRO A 34 22.21 -4.11 14.22
CA PRO A 34 21.84 -3.48 15.48
C PRO A 34 20.82 -2.39 15.21
N ALA A 35 19.81 -2.26 16.10
CA ALA A 35 18.82 -1.21 16.01
C ALA A 35 19.56 0.13 15.82
N ARG A 36 19.39 0.75 14.67
CA ARG A 36 19.86 2.12 14.46
C ARG A 36 19.07 2.98 15.43
N ASN A 37 19.72 3.90 16.14
CA ASN A 37 18.99 4.93 16.87
C ASN A 37 18.02 5.54 15.89
N SER A 38 16.72 5.58 16.25
CA SER A 38 15.65 6.13 15.44
C SER A 38 15.88 7.63 15.26
N VAL A 39 16.82 7.97 14.39
CA VAL A 39 17.10 9.35 14.05
C VAL A 39 15.94 9.80 13.17
N PHE A 40 15.17 10.73 13.70
CA PHE A 40 14.15 11.43 12.94
C PHE A 40 14.85 12.21 11.80
N LEU A 41 14.54 11.84 10.57
CA LEU A 41 15.02 12.57 9.39
C LEU A 41 14.17 13.83 9.23
N SER A 42 14.74 14.98 9.55
CA SER A 42 14.09 16.26 9.26
C SER A 42 14.53 16.73 7.89
N VAL A 43 13.61 16.70 6.92
CA VAL A 43 13.86 17.28 5.60
C VAL A 43 13.60 18.78 5.67
N PRO A 44 14.62 19.63 5.42
CA PRO A 44 14.48 21.07 5.53
C PRO A 44 13.51 21.61 4.48
N GLN A 45 12.92 22.75 4.82
CA GLN A 45 12.08 23.53 3.91
C GLN A 45 12.96 24.34 2.94
N ASP A 46 12.42 24.65 1.74
CA ASP A 46 12.97 25.67 0.88
C ASP A 46 12.93 27.05 1.55
N SER A 47 13.87 27.89 1.23
CA SER A 47 13.95 29.26 1.77
C SER A 47 12.90 30.21 1.17
N ASP A 48 12.31 29.87 0.03
CA ASP A 48 11.22 30.65 -0.59
C ASP A 48 9.85 30.16 -0.08
N PRO A 49 9.11 30.96 0.70
CA PRO A 49 7.85 30.57 1.28
C PRO A 49 6.73 30.38 0.25
N SER A 50 6.93 30.85 -0.98
CA SER A 50 5.98 30.65 -2.09
C SER A 50 6.27 29.40 -2.92
N SER A 51 7.42 28.73 -2.68
CA SER A 51 7.77 27.49 -3.38
C SER A 51 6.82 26.34 -3.04
N PRO A 52 6.24 25.66 -4.04
CA PRO A 52 5.49 24.42 -3.82
C PRO A 52 6.37 23.35 -3.19
N GLN A 53 5.89 22.75 -2.11
CA GLN A 53 6.55 21.65 -1.40
C GLN A 53 5.54 20.57 -1.01
N GLN A 54 6.03 19.40 -0.61
CA GLN A 54 5.19 18.27 -0.20
C GLN A 54 4.23 17.83 -1.32
N VAL A 55 4.68 17.97 -2.56
CA VAL A 55 3.88 17.68 -3.75
C VAL A 55 3.59 16.17 -3.81
N HIS A 56 2.33 15.82 -3.88
CA HIS A 56 1.90 14.44 -4.03
C HIS A 56 0.65 14.34 -4.91
N ILE A 57 0.45 13.16 -5.48
CA ILE A 57 -0.67 12.91 -6.40
C ILE A 57 -1.47 11.67 -5.99
N SER A 58 -2.77 11.71 -6.27
CA SER A 58 -3.68 10.58 -6.06
C SER A 58 -4.68 10.45 -7.21
N LEU A 59 -5.18 9.23 -7.45
CA LEU A 59 -6.18 9.00 -8.49
C LEU A 59 -7.54 9.62 -8.13
N VAL A 60 -8.24 10.14 -9.12
CA VAL A 60 -9.63 10.59 -9.01
C VAL A 60 -10.41 10.01 -10.18
N GLY A 61 -11.19 8.97 -9.91
CA GLY A 61 -11.85 8.22 -10.98
C GLY A 61 -10.82 7.52 -11.89
N ASN A 62 -11.17 7.33 -13.16
CA ASN A 62 -10.36 6.56 -14.10
C ASN A 62 -9.40 7.40 -14.96
N ASP A 63 -9.65 8.70 -15.07
CA ASP A 63 -9.00 9.57 -16.03
C ASP A 63 -8.60 10.95 -15.47
N LYS A 64 -8.53 11.07 -14.14
CA LYS A 64 -8.14 12.31 -13.46
C LYS A 64 -7.09 12.06 -12.41
N MET A 65 -6.32 13.10 -12.12
CA MET A 65 -5.30 13.10 -11.07
C MET A 65 -5.52 14.31 -10.17
N ARG A 66 -5.53 14.07 -8.87
CA ARG A 66 -5.45 15.10 -7.86
C ARG A 66 -3.98 15.42 -7.65
N ILE A 67 -3.65 16.70 -7.65
CA ILE A 67 -2.33 17.22 -7.33
C ILE A 67 -2.49 18.09 -6.09
N SER A 68 -1.77 17.73 -5.03
CA SER A 68 -1.76 18.46 -3.77
C SER A 68 -0.36 18.96 -3.45
N TRP A 69 -0.25 20.17 -2.92
CA TRP A 69 1.01 20.75 -2.47
C TRP A 69 0.77 21.75 -1.35
N ILE A 70 1.82 22.23 -0.71
CA ILE A 70 1.75 23.22 0.37
C ILE A 70 2.72 24.36 0.05
N THR A 71 2.34 25.58 0.47
CA THR A 71 3.22 26.76 0.53
C THR A 71 2.96 27.53 1.82
N ASP A 72 3.93 28.30 2.31
CA ASP A 72 3.71 29.15 3.49
C ASP A 72 3.02 30.46 3.11
N ASP A 73 3.34 31.02 1.95
CA ASP A 73 2.63 32.18 1.38
C ASP A 73 1.49 31.75 0.48
N LEU A 74 0.44 32.58 0.42
CA LEU A 74 -0.69 32.34 -0.46
C LEU A 74 -0.28 32.51 -1.94
N VAL A 75 -0.40 31.45 -2.73
CA VAL A 75 -0.17 31.44 -4.17
C VAL A 75 -1.45 31.06 -4.95
N GLN A 76 -1.36 31.01 -6.26
CA GLN A 76 -2.52 30.59 -7.09
C GLN A 76 -2.82 29.12 -6.89
N SER A 77 -4.11 28.77 -6.72
CA SER A 77 -4.59 27.37 -6.69
C SER A 77 -4.69 26.79 -8.09
N THR A 78 -3.60 26.82 -8.88
CA THR A 78 -3.58 26.40 -10.28
C THR A 78 -2.51 25.37 -10.54
N VAL A 79 -2.81 24.42 -11.43
CA VAL A 79 -1.85 23.49 -12.02
C VAL A 79 -1.86 23.68 -13.52
N GLU A 80 -0.72 23.95 -14.07
CA GLU A 80 -0.47 23.92 -15.52
C GLU A 80 0.10 22.53 -15.88
N TYR A 81 -0.38 21.93 -16.97
CA TYR A 81 0.07 20.58 -17.34
C TYR A 81 0.06 20.32 -18.84
N GLY A 82 0.83 19.33 -19.26
CA GLY A 82 0.96 18.91 -20.66
C GLY A 82 1.77 17.63 -20.81
N THR A 83 1.87 17.11 -22.02
CA THR A 83 2.57 15.86 -22.34
C THR A 83 4.02 16.05 -22.82
N THR A 84 4.50 17.29 -22.86
CA THR A 84 5.85 17.64 -23.32
C THR A 84 6.58 18.43 -22.25
N ALA A 85 7.81 18.05 -21.92
CA ALA A 85 8.65 18.78 -20.98
C ALA A 85 8.89 20.23 -21.44
N GLY A 86 8.97 21.16 -20.49
CA GLY A 86 9.16 22.58 -20.79
C GLY A 86 8.00 23.20 -21.58
N PHE A 87 6.82 22.61 -21.50
CA PHE A 87 5.62 23.03 -22.24
C PHE A 87 5.31 24.51 -22.01
N LYS A 88 4.80 25.17 -23.07
CA LYS A 88 4.14 26.46 -22.89
C LYS A 88 2.79 26.21 -22.26
N PRO A 89 2.39 26.95 -21.23
CA PRO A 89 1.10 26.78 -20.58
C PRO A 89 -0.02 26.83 -21.63
N GLY A 90 -0.70 25.72 -21.82
CA GLY A 90 -1.83 25.62 -22.77
C GLY A 90 -3.04 25.00 -22.11
N THR A 91 -2.81 24.17 -21.10
CA THR A 91 -3.87 23.55 -20.31
C THR A 91 -3.60 23.84 -18.83
N SER A 92 -4.60 24.38 -18.16
CA SER A 92 -4.52 24.64 -16.71
C SER A 92 -5.84 24.21 -16.06
N ALA A 93 -5.73 23.85 -14.79
CA ALA A 93 -6.88 23.59 -13.92
C ALA A 93 -6.72 24.44 -12.65
N THR A 94 -7.86 24.83 -12.09
CA THR A 94 -7.93 25.59 -10.85
C THR A 94 -8.68 24.77 -9.80
N GLY A 95 -8.19 24.78 -8.58
CA GLY A 95 -8.82 24.14 -7.45
C GLY A 95 -8.97 25.07 -6.26
N ASN A 96 -8.86 24.52 -5.08
CA ASN A 96 -9.03 25.24 -3.83
C ASN A 96 -7.79 25.09 -2.95
N TYR A 97 -7.74 25.89 -1.90
CA TYR A 97 -6.82 25.67 -0.80
C TYR A 97 -7.57 25.59 0.52
N SER A 98 -6.92 25.02 1.51
CA SER A 98 -7.37 24.98 2.91
C SER A 98 -6.18 25.14 3.85
N THR A 99 -6.47 25.45 5.09
CA THR A 99 -5.50 25.45 6.20
C THR A 99 -6.12 24.67 7.35
N TYR A 100 -5.32 24.22 8.29
CA TYR A 100 -5.83 23.71 9.57
C TYR A 100 -4.98 24.19 10.73
N GLU A 101 -5.61 24.23 11.89
CA GLU A 101 -4.98 24.54 13.16
C GLU A 101 -4.95 23.29 14.03
N TYR A 102 -3.85 23.06 14.71
CA TYR A 102 -3.70 22.01 15.68
C TYR A 102 -2.92 22.54 16.90
N ALA A 103 -3.63 22.79 18.00
CA ALA A 103 -3.09 23.52 19.16
C ALA A 103 -2.49 24.88 18.74
N THR A 104 -1.18 25.02 18.81
CA THR A 104 -0.46 26.25 18.42
C THR A 104 0.14 26.17 17.01
N TYR A 105 0.00 25.03 16.33
CA TYR A 105 0.49 24.84 14.97
C TYR A 105 -0.56 25.33 13.98
N LEU A 106 -0.10 26.09 13.00
CA LEU A 106 -0.87 26.45 11.81
C LEU A 106 -0.19 25.85 10.59
N SER A 107 -0.94 25.09 9.80
CA SER A 107 -0.43 24.57 8.53
C SER A 107 -0.15 25.73 7.56
N GLY A 108 0.73 25.53 6.61
CA GLY A 108 0.76 26.34 5.40
C GLY A 108 -0.56 26.23 4.61
N TYR A 109 -0.62 26.90 3.47
CA TYR A 109 -1.73 26.77 2.52
C TYR A 109 -1.64 25.45 1.78
N ILE A 110 -2.61 24.58 2.00
CA ILE A 110 -2.69 23.24 1.41
C ILE A 110 -3.59 23.32 0.18
N TYR A 111 -3.00 23.13 -0.99
CA TYR A 111 -3.69 23.21 -2.27
C TYR A 111 -4.14 21.83 -2.75
N ASP A 112 -5.23 21.84 -3.53
CA ASP A 112 -5.88 20.65 -4.03
C ASP A 112 -6.50 20.96 -5.39
N VAL A 113 -5.89 20.45 -6.46
CA VAL A 113 -6.30 20.68 -7.84
C VAL A 113 -6.47 19.34 -8.57
N ILE A 114 -7.61 19.14 -9.19
CA ILE A 114 -7.88 17.96 -10.01
C ILE A 114 -7.67 18.33 -11.49
N ILE A 115 -6.79 17.59 -12.16
CA ILE A 115 -6.53 17.72 -13.59
C ILE A 115 -7.12 16.54 -14.36
N GLY A 116 -7.47 16.75 -15.61
CA GLY A 116 -8.03 15.74 -16.51
C GLY A 116 -9.00 16.32 -17.52
N PRO A 117 -9.54 15.49 -18.46
CA PRO A 117 -9.27 14.05 -18.58
C PRO A 117 -7.83 13.75 -19.05
N LEU A 118 -7.24 12.66 -18.52
CA LEU A 118 -5.89 12.24 -18.82
C LEU A 118 -5.88 10.95 -19.64
N GLN A 119 -4.92 10.82 -20.54
CA GLN A 119 -4.70 9.57 -21.27
C GLN A 119 -3.96 8.56 -20.38
N PRO A 120 -4.30 7.26 -20.41
CA PRO A 120 -3.62 6.23 -19.65
C PRO A 120 -2.19 5.99 -20.18
N SER A 121 -1.33 5.39 -19.37
CA SER A 121 0.08 5.06 -19.70
C SER A 121 0.89 6.22 -20.26
N THR A 122 0.52 7.45 -19.91
CA THR A 122 1.06 8.68 -20.51
C THR A 122 1.83 9.48 -19.44
N THR A 123 2.99 10.01 -19.82
CA THR A 123 3.74 10.93 -18.96
C THR A 123 3.21 12.34 -19.15
N TYR A 124 2.83 12.96 -18.04
CA TYR A 124 2.46 14.36 -17.94
C TYR A 124 3.50 15.13 -17.16
N PHE A 125 3.79 16.34 -17.62
CA PHE A 125 4.61 17.34 -16.91
C PHE A 125 3.66 18.38 -16.34
N TYR A 126 3.96 18.88 -15.15
CA TYR A 126 3.07 19.84 -14.48
C TYR A 126 3.85 20.82 -13.59
N ARG A 127 3.24 21.98 -13.35
CA ARG A 127 3.72 23.04 -12.47
C ARG A 127 2.61 23.50 -11.56
N CYS A 128 2.94 23.74 -10.29
CA CYS A 128 1.99 24.11 -9.25
C CYS A 128 2.12 25.60 -8.89
N GLY A 129 1.00 26.29 -8.63
CA GLY A 129 0.99 27.58 -7.98
C GLY A 129 1.63 28.73 -8.75
N GLY A 130 1.86 28.60 -10.07
CA GLY A 130 2.58 29.59 -10.88
C GLY A 130 4.10 29.49 -10.77
N SER A 131 4.63 28.49 -10.06
CA SER A 131 6.07 28.23 -9.97
C SER A 131 6.65 27.76 -11.31
N SER A 132 7.94 28.03 -11.52
CA SER A 132 8.70 27.50 -12.65
C SER A 132 9.18 26.06 -12.45
N GLN A 133 9.09 25.53 -11.24
CA GLN A 133 9.47 24.15 -10.91
C GLN A 133 8.54 23.17 -11.63
N GLU A 134 9.14 22.28 -12.41
CA GLU A 134 8.41 21.30 -13.21
C GLU A 134 8.56 19.91 -12.60
N TYR A 135 7.43 19.27 -12.40
CA TYR A 135 7.28 17.88 -11.98
C TYR A 135 6.79 17.03 -13.15
N ASN A 136 6.85 15.72 -13.01
CA ASN A 136 6.23 14.82 -13.97
C ASN A 136 5.65 13.59 -13.26
N PHE A 137 4.61 13.02 -13.85
CA PHE A 137 4.07 11.73 -13.43
C PHE A 137 3.65 10.91 -14.64
N LYS A 138 3.60 9.59 -14.46
CA LYS A 138 3.02 8.68 -15.45
C LYS A 138 1.66 8.18 -14.94
N THR A 139 0.63 8.28 -15.78
CA THR A 139 -0.67 7.71 -15.49
C THR A 139 -0.62 6.18 -15.50
N PRO A 140 -1.39 5.48 -14.64
CA PRO A 140 -1.46 4.03 -14.66
C PRO A 140 -1.93 3.46 -16.01
N PRO A 141 -1.66 2.17 -16.27
CA PRO A 141 -2.15 1.51 -17.47
C PRO A 141 -3.67 1.36 -17.43
N PRO A 142 -4.37 1.29 -18.58
CA PRO A 142 -5.82 1.12 -18.64
C PRO A 142 -6.25 -0.32 -18.37
N GLN A 143 -5.32 -1.28 -18.44
CA GLN A 143 -5.54 -2.72 -18.26
C GLN A 143 -4.26 -3.38 -17.78
N PHE A 144 -4.36 -4.67 -17.44
CA PHE A 144 -3.20 -5.48 -17.05
C PHE A 144 -2.07 -5.46 -18.07
N PRO A 145 -0.80 -5.64 -17.65
CA PRO A 145 -0.38 -5.76 -16.24
C PRO A 145 -0.38 -4.41 -15.54
N ILE A 146 -0.56 -4.45 -14.20
CA ILE A 146 -0.36 -3.29 -13.33
C ILE A 146 0.45 -3.72 -12.10
N LYS A 147 1.37 -2.86 -11.65
CA LYS A 147 2.22 -3.12 -10.49
C LYS A 147 1.98 -2.08 -9.38
N PHE A 148 1.71 -2.60 -8.18
CA PHE A 148 1.57 -1.80 -6.96
C PHE A 148 2.81 -1.98 -6.09
N ALA A 149 3.35 -0.87 -5.59
CA ALA A 149 4.16 -0.90 -4.38
C ALA A 149 3.23 -0.82 -3.18
N VAL A 150 3.44 -1.66 -2.17
CA VAL A 150 2.59 -1.75 -0.97
C VAL A 150 3.46 -1.64 0.26
N VAL A 151 3.13 -0.73 1.16
CA VAL A 151 3.86 -0.50 2.40
C VAL A 151 2.95 0.10 3.46
N GLY A 152 3.21 -0.15 4.72
CA GLY A 152 2.56 0.50 5.86
C GLY A 152 3.59 1.04 6.83
N ASP A 153 3.15 1.91 7.74
CA ASP A 153 3.95 2.29 8.92
C ASP A 153 5.32 2.89 8.57
N LEU A 154 5.32 3.86 7.66
CA LEU A 154 6.55 4.44 7.11
C LEU A 154 7.33 5.25 8.15
N GLY A 155 6.71 6.27 8.75
CA GLY A 155 7.43 7.23 9.57
C GLY A 155 8.50 8.02 8.82
N GLN A 156 9.56 8.42 9.52
CA GLN A 156 10.61 9.31 9.00
C GLN A 156 11.97 8.97 9.64
N THR A 157 12.48 7.78 9.37
CA THR A 157 13.78 7.32 9.88
C THR A 157 14.72 6.99 8.73
N GLU A 158 15.97 6.66 9.01
CA GLU A 158 16.89 6.11 8.01
C GLU A 158 16.37 4.80 7.39
N TRP A 159 15.57 4.04 8.15
CA TRP A 159 14.91 2.83 7.62
C TRP A 159 13.82 3.19 6.61
N THR A 160 13.03 4.23 6.90
CA THR A 160 12.06 4.78 5.94
C THR A 160 12.75 5.22 4.65
N GLN A 161 13.87 5.93 4.75
CA GLN A 161 14.65 6.34 3.58
C GLN A 161 15.10 5.13 2.77
N SER A 162 15.62 4.09 3.43
CA SER A 162 16.01 2.84 2.77
C SER A 162 14.83 2.16 2.05
N THR A 163 13.65 2.12 2.68
CA THR A 163 12.42 1.60 2.04
C THR A 163 12.06 2.39 0.80
N LEU A 164 12.06 3.73 0.90
CA LEU A 164 11.76 4.61 -0.23
C LEU A 164 12.79 4.48 -1.36
N ASP A 165 14.07 4.33 -1.02
CA ASP A 165 15.15 4.10 -2.00
C ASP A 165 14.97 2.78 -2.75
N HIS A 166 14.54 1.71 -2.06
CA HIS A 166 14.23 0.42 -2.68
C HIS A 166 12.99 0.52 -3.59
N ILE A 167 11.91 1.13 -3.09
CA ILE A 167 10.71 1.38 -3.90
C ILE A 167 11.04 2.19 -5.15
N SER A 168 11.92 3.20 -5.05
CA SER A 168 12.31 4.06 -6.17
C SER A 168 12.95 3.29 -7.33
N LYS A 169 13.63 2.17 -7.04
CA LYS A 169 14.27 1.30 -8.02
C LYS A 169 13.30 0.33 -8.69
N SER A 170 12.11 0.17 -8.14
CA SER A 170 11.08 -0.69 -8.70
C SER A 170 10.27 0.05 -9.77
N ASN A 171 9.77 -0.68 -10.76
CA ASN A 171 8.93 -0.10 -11.82
C ASN A 171 7.46 -0.27 -11.47
N TYR A 172 7.00 0.40 -10.39
CA TYR A 172 5.61 0.37 -9.97
C TYR A 172 4.78 1.46 -10.68
N ASP A 173 3.48 1.20 -10.83
CA ASP A 173 2.53 2.16 -11.43
C ASP A 173 1.90 3.07 -10.37
N MET A 174 1.67 2.56 -9.17
CA MET A 174 1.12 3.30 -8.05
C MET A 174 1.50 2.68 -6.72
N LEU A 175 1.40 3.47 -5.64
CA LEU A 175 1.71 3.03 -4.28
C LEU A 175 0.43 2.99 -3.43
N ILE A 176 0.30 1.95 -2.61
CA ILE A 176 -0.72 1.82 -1.58
C ILE A 176 -0.05 1.89 -0.22
N LEU A 177 -0.42 2.90 0.59
CA LEU A 177 0.11 3.10 1.93
C LEU A 177 -0.97 2.75 2.97
N LEU A 178 -0.66 1.77 3.82
CA LEU A 178 -1.61 1.09 4.69
C LEU A 178 -1.86 1.79 6.03
N GLY A 179 -1.64 3.10 6.11
CA GLY A 179 -1.78 3.87 7.35
C GLY A 179 -0.46 4.07 8.08
N ASP A 180 -0.52 4.83 9.16
CA ASP A 180 0.63 5.26 9.94
C ASP A 180 1.71 5.91 9.06
N LEU A 181 1.34 7.08 8.53
CA LEU A 181 2.13 7.78 7.53
C LEU A 181 3.39 8.41 8.15
N SER A 182 3.17 9.46 8.90
CA SER A 182 4.23 10.40 9.31
C SER A 182 4.80 10.13 10.70
N TYR A 183 4.05 9.46 11.58
CA TYR A 183 4.33 9.38 13.01
C TYR A 183 4.53 10.76 13.65
N ALA A 184 3.79 11.75 13.16
CA ALA A 184 3.79 13.09 13.72
C ALA A 184 3.13 13.11 15.09
N ASP A 185 2.06 12.34 15.26
CA ASP A 185 1.25 12.37 16.48
C ASP A 185 0.83 13.82 16.83
N PHE A 186 1.39 14.36 17.92
CA PHE A 186 1.08 15.72 18.36
C PHE A 186 2.10 16.76 17.87
N ASP A 187 3.20 16.34 17.27
CA ASP A 187 4.27 17.18 16.74
C ASP A 187 4.04 17.47 15.25
N GLN A 188 3.10 18.36 14.99
CA GLN A 188 2.59 18.66 13.65
C GLN A 188 3.64 19.07 12.60
N PRO A 189 4.75 19.78 12.93
CA PRO A 189 5.84 20.04 11.97
C PRO A 189 6.43 18.77 11.35
N LYS A 190 6.25 17.61 11.97
CA LYS A 190 6.65 16.32 11.38
C LYS A 190 5.83 15.94 10.16
N TRP A 191 4.60 16.39 10.05
CA TRP A 191 3.83 16.23 8.82
C TRP A 191 4.48 16.96 7.65
N ASP A 192 5.04 18.14 7.89
CA ASP A 192 5.71 18.90 6.83
C ASP A 192 7.00 18.21 6.38
N SER A 193 7.78 17.72 7.35
CA SER A 193 8.99 16.94 7.07
C SER A 193 8.68 15.64 6.31
N PHE A 194 7.63 14.92 6.72
CA PHE A 194 7.19 13.70 6.04
C PHE A 194 6.77 14.00 4.59
N GLY A 195 5.96 15.04 4.39
CA GLY A 195 5.53 15.43 3.04
C GLY A 195 6.71 15.71 2.12
N ARG A 196 7.75 16.41 2.61
CA ARG A 196 8.99 16.65 1.86
C ARG A 196 9.81 15.38 1.64
N LEU A 197 9.83 14.47 2.63
CA LEU A 197 10.55 13.19 2.50
C LEU A 197 9.97 12.31 1.39
N VAL A 198 8.65 12.24 1.27
CA VAL A 198 7.99 11.37 0.28
C VAL A 198 7.77 12.04 -1.08
N GLU A 199 7.88 13.37 -1.18
CA GLU A 199 7.65 14.14 -2.41
C GLU A 199 8.38 13.58 -3.63
N PRO A 200 9.66 13.15 -3.57
CA PRO A 200 10.37 12.63 -4.74
C PRO A 200 9.68 11.44 -5.42
N LEU A 201 8.91 10.65 -4.67
CA LEU A 201 8.14 9.52 -5.19
C LEU A 201 6.66 9.87 -5.36
N ALA A 202 6.07 10.53 -4.38
CA ALA A 202 4.65 10.84 -4.33
C ALA A 202 4.22 11.88 -5.39
N SER A 203 5.15 12.68 -5.90
CA SER A 203 4.90 13.59 -7.02
C SER A 203 4.91 12.91 -8.40
N GLN A 204 5.44 11.66 -8.49
CA GLN A 204 5.67 10.99 -9.77
C GLN A 204 4.75 9.79 -10.02
N ARG A 205 4.19 9.21 -8.98
CA ARG A 205 3.24 8.08 -9.04
C ARG A 205 2.09 8.32 -8.05
N PRO A 206 0.86 7.91 -8.38
CA PRO A 206 -0.25 8.07 -7.45
C PRO A 206 -0.02 7.29 -6.16
N TRP A 207 -0.23 7.95 -5.03
CA TRP A 207 -0.26 7.35 -3.71
C TRP A 207 -1.70 7.29 -3.22
N MET A 208 -2.18 6.08 -2.92
CA MET A 208 -3.49 5.85 -2.33
C MET A 208 -3.28 5.42 -0.88
N VAL A 209 -3.81 6.16 0.06
CA VAL A 209 -3.48 6.00 1.47
C VAL A 209 -4.73 5.74 2.32
N THR A 210 -4.59 4.98 3.40
CA THR A 210 -5.57 4.93 4.49
C THR A 210 -4.94 5.51 5.75
N GLN A 211 -5.74 5.70 6.81
CA GLN A 211 -5.23 6.18 8.09
C GLN A 211 -4.94 5.02 9.05
N GLY A 212 -3.97 5.19 9.91
CA GLY A 212 -3.68 4.34 11.05
C GLY A 212 -3.97 5.02 12.39
N ASN A 213 -3.47 4.44 13.49
CA ASN A 213 -3.65 4.99 14.83
C ASN A 213 -2.87 6.29 15.04
N HIS A 214 -1.72 6.46 14.37
CA HIS A 214 -0.93 7.69 14.46
C HIS A 214 -1.57 8.89 13.76
N GLU A 215 -2.56 8.69 12.90
CA GLU A 215 -3.36 9.74 12.29
C GLU A 215 -4.55 10.19 13.15
N VAL A 216 -4.88 9.46 14.22
CA VAL A 216 -6.00 9.85 15.11
C VAL A 216 -5.74 11.18 15.80
N GLU A 217 -4.53 11.41 16.29
CA GLU A 217 -4.02 12.71 16.80
C GLU A 217 -4.98 13.48 17.73
N LYS A 218 -5.80 12.75 18.49
CA LYS A 218 -6.80 13.35 19.35
C LYS A 218 -6.23 13.67 20.73
N MET A 219 -6.18 14.95 21.09
CA MET A 219 -5.83 15.40 22.43
C MET A 219 -7.09 15.77 23.24
N PRO A 220 -7.34 15.12 24.38
CA PRO A 220 -8.42 15.52 25.26
C PRO A 220 -8.36 17.03 25.60
N ILE A 221 -9.50 17.73 25.49
CA ILE A 221 -9.67 19.15 25.81
C ILE A 221 -9.07 20.09 24.75
N VAL A 222 -7.85 19.88 24.27
CA VAL A 222 -7.10 20.81 23.40
C VAL A 222 -7.50 20.63 21.94
N HIS A 223 -7.49 19.39 21.44
CA HIS A 223 -7.86 19.07 20.06
C HIS A 223 -8.71 17.79 20.01
N LYS A 224 -10.02 17.95 19.84
CA LYS A 224 -10.99 16.86 19.97
C LYS A 224 -11.31 16.17 18.63
N THR A 225 -11.05 16.81 17.52
CA THR A 225 -11.36 16.29 16.19
C THR A 225 -10.25 15.34 15.72
N PRO A 226 -10.51 14.05 15.53
CA PRO A 226 -9.50 13.14 15.01
C PRO A 226 -9.23 13.37 13.53
N PHE A 227 -8.09 12.90 13.05
CA PHE A 227 -7.68 12.89 11.64
C PHE A 227 -7.61 14.27 10.98
N THR A 228 -7.41 15.33 11.73
CA THR A 228 -7.40 16.70 11.18
C THR A 228 -6.31 16.89 10.15
N ALA A 229 -5.07 16.55 10.49
CA ALA A 229 -3.94 16.64 9.57
C ALA A 229 -4.09 15.71 8.36
N TYR A 230 -4.45 14.45 8.60
CA TYR A 230 -4.69 13.48 7.54
C TYR A 230 -5.72 13.98 6.53
N ASN A 231 -6.90 14.39 6.99
CA ASN A 231 -7.99 14.86 6.13
C ASN A 231 -7.65 16.14 5.37
N ALA A 232 -6.80 17.00 5.93
CA ALA A 232 -6.37 18.24 5.27
C ALA A 232 -5.32 17.96 4.18
N ARG A 233 -4.35 17.07 4.48
CA ARG A 233 -3.16 16.85 3.64
C ARG A 233 -3.32 15.75 2.60
N TRP A 234 -4.05 14.68 2.91
CA TRP A 234 -4.20 13.49 2.07
C TRP A 234 -5.66 13.28 1.67
N LYS A 235 -6.11 14.06 0.70
CA LYS A 235 -7.48 13.93 0.16
C LYS A 235 -7.55 12.80 -0.84
N MET A 236 -8.37 11.79 -0.52
CA MET A 236 -8.60 10.62 -1.35
C MET A 236 -9.91 10.74 -2.13
N PRO A 237 -10.18 9.90 -3.14
CA PRO A 237 -11.37 9.99 -3.98
C PRO A 237 -12.63 9.41 -3.30
N TYR A 238 -12.91 9.84 -2.07
CA TYR A 238 -14.03 9.29 -1.29
C TYR A 238 -15.40 9.67 -1.91
N ALA A 239 -15.53 10.90 -2.39
CA ALA A 239 -16.79 11.36 -3.00
C ALA A 239 -17.10 10.59 -4.29
N GLU A 240 -16.09 10.30 -5.09
CA GLU A 240 -16.20 9.53 -6.34
C GLU A 240 -16.63 8.08 -6.09
N SER A 241 -16.26 7.51 -4.95
CA SER A 241 -16.71 6.17 -4.52
C SER A 241 -18.12 6.19 -3.89
N GLY A 242 -18.69 7.38 -3.70
CA GLY A 242 -19.97 7.56 -2.98
C GLY A 242 -19.83 7.42 -1.47
N SER A 243 -18.61 7.54 -0.93
CA SER A 243 -18.37 7.62 0.50
C SER A 243 -18.62 9.05 1.02
N GLY A 244 -19.15 9.15 2.23
CA GLY A 244 -19.29 10.41 2.96
C GLY A 244 -18.03 10.84 3.72
N SER A 245 -16.95 10.06 3.68
CA SER A 245 -15.76 10.30 4.51
C SER A 245 -14.46 9.95 3.78
N ASN A 246 -13.44 10.78 3.97
CA ASN A 246 -12.08 10.52 3.52
C ASN A 246 -11.40 9.32 4.23
N LEU A 247 -12.04 8.79 5.26
CA LEU A 247 -11.49 7.71 6.08
C LEU A 247 -11.78 6.32 5.51
N TYR A 248 -12.67 6.21 4.53
CA TYR A 248 -12.95 4.98 3.80
C TYR A 248 -13.47 5.32 2.41
N TYR A 249 -12.98 4.62 1.41
CA TYR A 249 -13.29 4.87 0.00
C TYR A 249 -12.88 3.68 -0.87
N SER A 250 -13.28 3.70 -2.13
CA SER A 250 -12.81 2.74 -3.12
C SER A 250 -12.36 3.44 -4.41
N PHE A 251 -11.57 2.75 -5.19
CA PHE A 251 -11.17 3.18 -6.52
C PHE A 251 -10.96 1.97 -7.43
N GLN A 252 -10.97 2.23 -8.73
CA GLN A 252 -10.70 1.20 -9.74
C GLN A 252 -9.52 1.61 -10.61
N VAL A 253 -8.69 0.64 -10.96
CA VAL A 253 -7.56 0.84 -11.87
C VAL A 253 -7.23 -0.47 -12.58
N ALA A 254 -7.06 -0.46 -13.90
CA ALA A 254 -6.60 -1.59 -14.71
C ALA A 254 -7.30 -2.93 -14.42
N GLY A 255 -8.61 -2.93 -14.12
CA GLY A 255 -9.36 -4.16 -13.79
C GLY A 255 -9.23 -4.61 -12.33
N VAL A 256 -8.70 -3.79 -11.46
CA VAL A 256 -8.62 -3.99 -10.01
C VAL A 256 -9.58 -3.04 -9.31
N HIS A 257 -10.45 -3.55 -8.43
CA HIS A 257 -11.22 -2.76 -7.48
C HIS A 257 -10.53 -2.81 -6.12
N VAL A 258 -10.21 -1.66 -5.56
CA VAL A 258 -9.53 -1.53 -4.27
C VAL A 258 -10.43 -0.81 -3.29
N ILE A 259 -10.66 -1.41 -2.14
CA ILE A 259 -11.44 -0.86 -1.03
C ILE A 259 -10.48 -0.48 0.09
N MET A 260 -10.52 0.78 0.51
CA MET A 260 -9.75 1.33 1.61
C MET A 260 -10.68 1.51 2.79
N LEU A 261 -10.45 0.84 3.92
CA LEU A 261 -11.27 0.89 5.13
C LEU A 261 -10.53 1.58 6.28
N GLY A 262 -11.29 2.26 7.11
CA GLY A 262 -10.81 2.92 8.32
C GLY A 262 -10.91 2.03 9.55
N SER A 263 -9.80 1.55 10.07
CA SER A 263 -9.77 0.74 11.30
C SER A 263 -10.11 1.56 12.56
N TYR A 264 -9.91 2.87 12.52
CA TYR A 264 -10.10 3.77 13.68
C TYR A 264 -11.32 4.70 13.52
N THR A 265 -12.24 4.37 12.65
CA THR A 265 -13.58 4.96 12.57
C THR A 265 -14.64 3.91 12.84
N ASP A 266 -15.91 4.29 13.05
CA ASP A 266 -16.94 3.33 13.39
C ASP A 266 -17.12 2.29 12.27
N PHE A 267 -16.99 1.03 12.63
CA PHE A 267 -17.14 -0.15 11.77
C PHE A 267 -18.28 -1.08 12.20
N SER A 268 -19.09 -0.67 13.18
CA SER A 268 -20.25 -1.44 13.62
C SER A 268 -21.25 -1.63 12.47
N SER A 269 -22.07 -2.66 12.52
CA SER A 269 -23.03 -3.00 11.46
C SER A 269 -24.07 -1.90 11.15
N GLY A 270 -24.23 -0.93 12.06
CA GLY A 270 -25.07 0.26 11.86
C GLY A 270 -24.31 1.50 11.36
N SER A 271 -22.99 1.45 11.26
CA SER A 271 -22.17 2.60 10.92
C SER A 271 -22.27 2.99 9.44
N ASP A 272 -21.97 4.25 9.15
CA ASP A 272 -21.92 4.76 7.77
C ASP A 272 -20.86 4.01 6.94
N GLN A 273 -19.71 3.67 7.52
CA GLN A 273 -18.68 2.88 6.85
C GLN A 273 -19.18 1.49 6.46
N TYR A 274 -19.87 0.78 7.37
CA TYR A 274 -20.39 -0.54 7.09
C TYR A 274 -21.46 -0.51 5.99
N GLN A 275 -22.38 0.44 6.05
CA GLN A 275 -23.43 0.61 5.04
C GLN A 275 -22.85 0.97 3.67
N TRP A 276 -21.86 1.88 3.66
CA TRP A 276 -21.15 2.22 2.45
C TRP A 276 -20.42 1.00 1.85
N LEU A 277 -19.71 0.22 2.69
CA LEU A 277 -19.02 -1.00 2.25
C LEU A 277 -20.00 -1.99 1.60
N GLN A 278 -21.15 -2.23 2.23
CA GLN A 278 -22.18 -3.09 1.63
C GLN A 278 -22.67 -2.57 0.27
N ALA A 279 -22.84 -1.26 0.15
CA ALA A 279 -23.27 -0.63 -1.11
C ALA A 279 -22.18 -0.68 -2.18
N ASP A 280 -20.91 -0.51 -1.79
CA ASP A 280 -19.77 -0.57 -2.72
C ASP A 280 -19.54 -2.00 -3.23
N LEU A 281 -19.53 -2.99 -2.35
CA LEU A 281 -19.39 -4.41 -2.73
C LEU A 281 -20.47 -4.87 -3.71
N LYS A 282 -21.71 -4.36 -3.59
CA LYS A 282 -22.80 -4.65 -4.54
C LYS A 282 -22.56 -4.11 -5.95
N LYS A 283 -21.69 -3.09 -6.10
CA LYS A 283 -21.34 -2.50 -7.41
C LYS A 283 -20.21 -3.24 -8.10
N VAL A 284 -19.47 -4.09 -7.37
CA VAL A 284 -18.31 -4.81 -7.91
C VAL A 284 -18.76 -5.81 -8.96
N ASP A 285 -18.43 -5.54 -10.21
CA ASP A 285 -18.60 -6.48 -11.33
C ASP A 285 -17.29 -7.22 -11.58
N ARG A 286 -17.20 -8.46 -11.12
CA ARG A 286 -15.99 -9.30 -11.23
C ARG A 286 -15.62 -9.66 -12.68
N LYS A 287 -16.48 -9.36 -13.67
CA LYS A 287 -16.14 -9.46 -15.09
C LYS A 287 -15.33 -8.26 -15.57
N GLN A 288 -15.59 -7.08 -15.01
CA GLN A 288 -14.88 -5.85 -15.33
C GLN A 288 -13.68 -5.64 -14.42
N THR A 289 -13.85 -5.95 -13.14
CA THR A 289 -12.79 -5.89 -12.12
C THR A 289 -12.58 -7.29 -11.51
N PRO A 290 -11.88 -8.18 -12.23
CA PRO A 290 -11.63 -9.55 -11.78
C PRO A 290 -10.80 -9.63 -10.49
N TRP A 291 -10.23 -8.52 -10.02
CA TRP A 291 -9.50 -8.43 -8.77
C TRP A 291 -10.19 -7.50 -7.78
N LEU A 292 -10.30 -7.96 -6.53
CA LEU A 292 -10.85 -7.20 -5.41
C LEU A 292 -9.86 -7.24 -4.23
N PHE A 293 -9.30 -6.08 -3.90
CA PHE A 293 -8.40 -5.91 -2.76
C PHE A 293 -9.06 -5.09 -1.66
N VAL A 294 -8.78 -5.44 -0.43
CA VAL A 294 -9.24 -4.70 0.75
C VAL A 294 -8.02 -4.27 1.56
N ILE A 295 -8.00 -3.01 1.93
CA ILE A 295 -6.93 -2.37 2.67
C ILE A 295 -7.48 -1.94 4.03
N ILE A 296 -6.83 -2.37 5.08
CA ILE A 296 -7.10 -1.97 6.46
C ILE A 296 -5.78 -1.55 7.12
N HIS A 297 -5.83 -0.88 8.26
CA HIS A 297 -4.60 -0.66 9.02
C HIS A 297 -4.40 -1.74 10.08
N ALA A 298 -5.32 -1.93 10.99
CA ALA A 298 -5.22 -2.93 12.05
C ALA A 298 -5.52 -4.36 11.53
N PRO A 299 -4.58 -5.32 11.61
CA PRO A 299 -4.73 -6.62 10.99
C PRO A 299 -5.77 -7.50 11.69
N TRP A 300 -6.61 -8.19 10.91
CA TRP A 300 -7.59 -9.15 11.45
C TRP A 300 -6.95 -10.48 11.84
N TYR A 301 -5.85 -10.84 11.20
CA TYR A 301 -5.05 -12.03 11.51
C TYR A 301 -3.62 -11.60 11.82
N ASN A 302 -3.09 -12.08 12.94
CA ASN A 302 -1.79 -11.67 13.43
C ASN A 302 -1.19 -12.74 14.35
N SER A 303 -0.05 -13.31 14.00
CA SER A 303 0.68 -14.24 14.86
C SER A 303 1.83 -13.58 15.64
N ASN A 304 2.11 -12.30 15.41
CA ASN A 304 3.00 -11.53 16.26
C ASN A 304 2.37 -11.33 17.65
N THR A 305 3.17 -11.15 18.69
CA THR A 305 2.63 -10.89 20.04
C THR A 305 2.23 -9.45 20.27
N ALA A 306 2.65 -8.53 19.39
CA ALA A 306 2.21 -7.14 19.40
C ALA A 306 0.74 -7.02 18.94
N HIS A 307 0.04 -6.02 19.44
CA HIS A 307 -1.31 -5.64 19.02
C HIS A 307 -2.35 -6.76 19.06
N GLN A 308 -2.28 -7.61 20.07
CA GLN A 308 -3.23 -8.71 20.26
C GLN A 308 -4.49 -8.26 20.98
N GLY A 309 -5.65 -8.62 20.42
CA GLY A 309 -6.95 -8.38 21.06
C GLY A 309 -7.42 -6.92 21.00
N GLU A 310 -6.81 -6.10 20.18
CA GLU A 310 -7.25 -4.72 19.96
C GLU A 310 -8.61 -4.70 19.26
N LYS A 311 -9.44 -3.75 19.66
CA LYS A 311 -10.80 -3.61 19.16
C LYS A 311 -10.86 -3.40 17.65
N GLU A 312 -9.94 -2.61 17.14
CA GLU A 312 -9.79 -2.25 15.73
C GLU A 312 -9.51 -3.47 14.84
N SER A 313 -8.93 -4.52 15.43
CA SER A 313 -8.71 -5.81 14.77
C SER A 313 -9.87 -6.77 15.01
N VAL A 314 -10.19 -7.06 16.28
CA VAL A 314 -11.10 -8.14 16.67
C VAL A 314 -12.55 -7.80 16.33
N ASP A 315 -13.03 -6.62 16.74
CA ASP A 315 -14.44 -6.23 16.55
C ASP A 315 -14.69 -5.86 15.07
N MET A 316 -13.71 -5.24 14.40
CA MET A 316 -13.84 -4.94 12.96
C MET A 316 -13.91 -6.24 12.14
N LYS A 317 -13.05 -7.23 12.44
CA LYS A 317 -13.12 -8.56 11.84
C LYS A 317 -14.52 -9.17 12.06
N ALA A 318 -14.99 -9.21 13.30
CA ALA A 318 -16.30 -9.77 13.64
C ALA A 318 -17.45 -9.07 12.90
N SER A 319 -17.33 -7.79 12.62
CA SER A 319 -18.34 -7.02 11.90
C SER A 319 -18.29 -7.22 10.37
N MET A 320 -17.09 -7.22 9.76
CA MET A 320 -16.94 -7.05 8.32
C MET A 320 -16.40 -8.26 7.56
N GLU A 321 -15.84 -9.27 8.25
CA GLU A 321 -15.22 -10.43 7.57
C GLU A 321 -16.22 -11.19 6.68
N ASP A 322 -17.47 -11.36 7.14
CA ASP A 322 -18.50 -12.07 6.34
C ASP A 322 -18.83 -11.31 5.05
N LEU A 323 -18.79 -9.96 5.05
CA LEU A 323 -19.00 -9.16 3.85
C LEU A 323 -17.86 -9.34 2.84
N ILE A 324 -16.62 -9.30 3.32
CA ILE A 324 -15.41 -9.43 2.52
C ILE A 324 -15.30 -10.84 1.92
N PHE A 325 -15.59 -11.86 2.72
CA PHE A 325 -15.64 -13.24 2.28
C PHE A 325 -16.74 -13.46 1.23
N GLY A 326 -17.96 -12.97 1.50
CA GLY A 326 -19.10 -13.12 0.59
C GLY A 326 -18.90 -12.38 -0.75
N ALA A 327 -18.06 -11.35 -0.78
CA ALA A 327 -17.67 -10.66 -2.01
C ALA A 327 -16.51 -11.33 -2.74
N HIS A 328 -15.95 -12.41 -2.20
CA HIS A 328 -14.77 -13.10 -2.72
C HIS A 328 -13.58 -12.17 -2.92
N ALA A 329 -13.25 -11.34 -1.92
CA ALA A 329 -12.04 -10.53 -1.95
C ALA A 329 -10.80 -11.42 -2.12
N ASP A 330 -9.88 -11.00 -2.98
CA ASP A 330 -8.70 -11.81 -3.31
C ASP A 330 -7.60 -11.69 -2.27
N ILE A 331 -7.34 -10.45 -1.82
CA ILE A 331 -6.28 -10.13 -0.86
C ILE A 331 -6.79 -9.06 0.13
N VAL A 332 -6.42 -9.23 1.40
CA VAL A 332 -6.55 -8.20 2.44
C VAL A 332 -5.15 -7.83 2.90
N PHE A 333 -4.80 -6.55 2.78
CA PHE A 333 -3.55 -5.99 3.27
C PHE A 333 -3.76 -5.23 4.57
N ALA A 334 -2.82 -5.36 5.49
CA ALA A 334 -2.83 -4.62 6.76
C ALA A 334 -1.43 -4.12 7.14
N GLY A 335 -1.37 -3.03 7.92
CA GLY A 335 -0.19 -2.47 8.55
C GLY A 335 -0.12 -2.76 10.05
N HIS A 336 0.20 -1.73 10.87
CA HIS A 336 0.13 -1.68 12.33
C HIS A 336 1.11 -2.58 13.08
N VAL A 337 1.26 -3.81 12.67
CA VAL A 337 2.28 -4.72 13.22
C VAL A 337 3.58 -4.50 12.45
N HIS A 338 4.60 -3.97 13.13
CA HIS A 338 5.89 -3.59 12.51
C HIS A 338 6.72 -4.83 12.17
N ALA A 339 6.19 -5.66 11.30
CA ALA A 339 6.78 -6.89 10.80
C ALA A 339 6.00 -7.38 9.57
N TYR A 340 6.67 -8.16 8.74
CA TYR A 340 6.01 -8.83 7.65
C TYR A 340 5.41 -10.18 8.09
N GLU A 341 4.17 -10.46 7.67
CA GLU A 341 3.57 -11.77 7.81
C GLU A 341 2.57 -12.05 6.69
N ARG A 342 2.72 -13.18 6.01
CA ARG A 342 1.78 -13.68 5.02
C ARG A 342 1.06 -14.94 5.54
N PHE A 343 -0.24 -14.91 5.45
CA PHE A 343 -1.11 -16.05 5.77
C PHE A 343 -1.51 -16.78 4.49
N THR A 344 -2.05 -17.98 4.64
CA THR A 344 -2.80 -18.65 3.56
C THR A 344 -4.13 -17.92 3.34
N ARG A 345 -4.97 -18.43 2.48
CA ARG A 345 -6.36 -17.97 2.38
C ARG A 345 -7.12 -18.37 3.63
N VAL A 346 -7.80 -17.42 4.28
CA VAL A 346 -8.42 -17.61 5.60
C VAL A 346 -9.85 -17.10 5.63
N TYR A 347 -10.69 -17.82 6.37
CA TYR A 347 -12.02 -17.38 6.77
C TYR A 347 -12.36 -17.98 8.14
N LYS A 348 -12.82 -17.16 9.08
CA LYS A 348 -13.19 -17.56 10.47
C LYS A 348 -12.12 -18.41 11.14
N ASP A 349 -10.89 -17.90 11.14
CA ASP A 349 -9.69 -18.49 11.77
C ASP A 349 -9.29 -19.87 11.21
N GLN A 350 -9.80 -20.26 10.04
CA GLN A 350 -9.49 -21.51 9.38
C GLN A 350 -8.99 -21.27 7.96
N ALA A 351 -8.06 -22.10 7.51
CA ALA A 351 -7.66 -22.12 6.12
C ALA A 351 -8.89 -22.42 5.23
N ASN A 352 -9.12 -21.58 4.24
CA ASN A 352 -10.27 -21.66 3.35
C ASN A 352 -9.90 -21.21 1.93
N ASN A 353 -9.96 -22.09 0.97
CA ASN A 353 -9.54 -21.79 -0.41
C ASN A 353 -10.33 -20.66 -1.09
N CYS A 354 -11.51 -20.32 -0.57
CA CYS A 354 -12.35 -19.24 -1.07
C CYS A 354 -12.26 -17.96 -0.20
N GLY A 355 -11.46 -17.99 0.86
CA GLY A 355 -11.15 -16.81 1.66
C GLY A 355 -10.11 -15.90 1.00
N PRO A 356 -9.98 -14.66 1.45
CA PRO A 356 -8.89 -13.80 1.05
C PRO A 356 -7.52 -14.33 1.49
N LEU A 357 -6.48 -14.01 0.73
CA LEU A 357 -5.10 -14.06 1.22
C LEU A 357 -4.89 -12.86 2.15
N TYR A 358 -4.33 -13.05 3.34
CA TYR A 358 -4.02 -11.95 4.27
C TYR A 358 -2.51 -11.68 4.29
N ILE A 359 -2.16 -10.41 4.22
CA ILE A 359 -0.76 -9.94 4.23
C ILE A 359 -0.65 -8.75 5.18
N ASN A 360 0.14 -8.90 6.24
CA ASN A 360 0.53 -7.82 7.12
C ASN A 360 1.88 -7.28 6.68
N ILE A 361 1.98 -5.99 6.47
CA ILE A 361 3.16 -5.31 5.96
C ILE A 361 3.29 -3.91 6.58
N GLY A 362 3.41 -3.87 7.93
CA GLY A 362 3.62 -2.66 8.71
C GLY A 362 5.10 -2.38 8.97
N ASP A 363 5.96 -2.78 8.06
CA ASP A 363 7.41 -2.79 8.20
C ASP A 363 8.10 -1.68 7.40
N GLY A 364 7.43 -0.55 7.17
CA GLY A 364 7.92 0.54 6.31
C GLY A 364 9.12 1.32 6.85
N GLY A 365 9.42 1.25 8.14
CA GLY A 365 10.65 1.89 8.65
C GLY A 365 10.46 2.87 9.80
N ASN A 366 9.31 2.89 10.46
CA ASN A 366 8.96 3.84 11.51
C ASN A 366 9.89 3.80 12.74
N ARG A 367 9.78 4.84 13.60
CA ARG A 367 10.64 5.05 14.76
C ARG A 367 10.43 4.07 15.93
N GLU A 368 9.30 3.39 16.00
CA GLU A 368 8.99 2.48 17.11
C GLU A 368 9.73 1.16 16.99
N GLY A 369 10.29 0.90 15.80
CA GLY A 369 11.10 -0.28 15.54
C GLY A 369 10.27 -1.53 15.25
N LEU A 370 10.94 -2.66 15.11
CA LEU A 370 10.35 -3.92 14.67
C LEU A 370 9.72 -4.73 15.80
N ALA A 371 8.55 -5.28 15.55
CA ALA A 371 7.85 -6.24 16.40
C ALA A 371 8.43 -7.65 16.19
N SER A 372 9.43 -8.04 16.96
CA SER A 372 10.24 -9.25 16.73
C SER A 372 9.74 -10.51 17.43
N LYS A 373 8.61 -10.45 18.16
CA LYS A 373 8.12 -11.58 18.96
C LYS A 373 6.86 -12.18 18.34
N TYR A 374 6.91 -13.46 18.05
CA TYR A 374 5.80 -14.22 17.47
C TYR A 374 5.28 -15.29 18.42
N LYS A 375 4.02 -15.67 18.25
CA LYS A 375 3.40 -16.81 18.92
C LYS A 375 4.11 -18.12 18.54
N TYR A 376 4.23 -19.03 19.50
CA TYR A 376 4.77 -20.36 19.26
C TYR A 376 3.81 -21.42 19.85
N PRO A 377 3.54 -22.52 19.13
CA PRO A 377 3.97 -22.80 17.77
C PRO A 377 3.38 -21.80 16.75
N GLN A 378 3.98 -21.71 15.55
CA GLN A 378 3.43 -20.91 14.45
C GLN A 378 2.04 -21.44 14.10
N PRO A 379 1.01 -20.58 14.02
CA PRO A 379 -0.31 -21.00 13.57
C PRO A 379 -0.28 -21.61 12.16
N SER A 380 -1.06 -22.65 11.93
CA SER A 380 -1.08 -23.37 10.64
C SER A 380 -1.55 -22.50 9.45
N ILE A 381 -2.21 -21.38 9.73
CA ILE A 381 -2.62 -20.42 8.70
C ILE A 381 -1.53 -19.41 8.35
N SER A 382 -0.46 -19.29 9.16
CA SER A 382 0.67 -18.38 8.94
C SER A 382 1.73 -19.09 8.09
N GLU A 383 1.98 -18.61 6.88
CA GLU A 383 2.88 -19.23 5.90
C GLU A 383 4.31 -18.70 6.01
N TYR A 384 4.46 -17.40 6.09
CA TYR A 384 5.74 -16.72 6.21
C TYR A 384 5.65 -15.56 7.18
N ARG A 385 6.67 -15.34 7.99
CA ARG A 385 6.75 -14.21 8.93
C ARG A 385 8.19 -13.85 9.24
N GLU A 386 8.46 -12.55 9.19
CA GLU A 386 9.78 -11.99 9.47
C GLU A 386 9.68 -10.58 10.04
N ALA A 387 10.48 -10.27 11.05
CA ALA A 387 10.58 -8.93 11.62
C ALA A 387 11.80 -8.21 11.00
N SER A 388 11.64 -7.71 9.79
CA SER A 388 12.59 -6.86 9.07
C SER A 388 11.83 -5.71 8.43
N PHE A 389 12.47 -4.55 8.28
CA PHE A 389 11.89 -3.46 7.50
C PHE A 389 11.96 -3.77 6.00
N GLY A 390 10.92 -3.35 5.28
CA GLY A 390 10.81 -3.66 3.87
C GLY A 390 9.58 -3.05 3.19
N HIS A 391 9.27 -3.58 2.02
CA HIS A 391 8.06 -3.25 1.25
C HIS A 391 7.65 -4.45 0.40
N GLY A 392 6.45 -4.41 -0.12
CA GLY A 392 5.94 -5.41 -1.05
C GLY A 392 5.69 -4.87 -2.44
N GLU A 393 5.74 -5.76 -3.43
CA GLU A 393 5.31 -5.51 -4.80
C GLU A 393 4.23 -6.51 -5.18
N LEU A 394 3.12 -6.00 -5.69
CA LEU A 394 2.04 -6.80 -6.25
C LEU A 394 1.94 -6.54 -7.75
N GLU A 395 2.35 -7.48 -8.57
CA GLU A 395 2.15 -7.43 -10.01
C GLU A 395 0.89 -8.22 -10.39
N VAL A 396 -0.16 -7.52 -10.77
CA VAL A 396 -1.38 -8.12 -11.33
C VAL A 396 -1.14 -8.33 -12.81
N VAL A 397 -0.77 -9.58 -13.17
CA VAL A 397 -0.29 -9.92 -14.52
C VAL A 397 -1.46 -9.95 -15.51
N ASN A 398 -2.61 -10.49 -15.09
CA ASN A 398 -3.81 -10.62 -15.92
C ASN A 398 -5.06 -10.81 -15.03
N SER A 399 -6.20 -11.09 -15.65
CA SER A 399 -7.48 -11.28 -14.95
C SER A 399 -7.52 -12.49 -14.00
N THR A 400 -6.52 -13.39 -14.03
CA THR A 400 -6.54 -14.64 -13.28
C THR A 400 -5.36 -14.82 -12.34
N HIS A 401 -4.21 -14.18 -12.61
CA HIS A 401 -2.98 -14.39 -11.86
C HIS A 401 -2.31 -13.07 -11.50
N ALA A 402 -1.86 -12.98 -10.25
CA ALA A 402 -0.99 -11.94 -9.73
C ALA A 402 0.19 -12.57 -8.99
N GLN A 403 1.29 -11.85 -8.93
CA GLN A 403 2.47 -12.23 -8.17
C GLN A 403 2.70 -11.24 -7.05
N TRP A 404 2.75 -11.72 -5.83
CA TRP A 404 3.18 -10.96 -4.67
C TRP A 404 4.64 -11.27 -4.39
N SER A 405 5.43 -10.25 -4.05
CA SER A 405 6.80 -10.38 -3.56
C SER A 405 7.07 -9.38 -2.43
N TRP A 406 7.81 -9.82 -1.43
CA TRP A 406 8.25 -9.01 -0.32
C TRP A 406 9.77 -8.85 -0.33
N HIS A 407 10.24 -7.63 -0.06
CA HIS A 407 11.64 -7.20 -0.16
C HIS A 407 12.10 -6.56 1.16
N ARG A 408 13.23 -7.00 1.70
CA ARG A 408 13.85 -6.40 2.89
C ARG A 408 14.74 -5.21 2.52
N ASN A 409 14.87 -4.27 3.48
CA ASN A 409 15.81 -3.14 3.33
C ASN A 409 17.26 -3.48 3.63
N ASP A 410 17.53 -4.61 4.30
CA ASP A 410 18.88 -4.97 4.76
C ASP A 410 19.83 -5.39 3.64
N ASP A 411 19.28 -5.62 2.46
CA ASP A 411 20.04 -5.96 1.28
C ASP A 411 20.31 -4.65 0.49
N ASP A 412 21.51 -4.51 -0.08
CA ASP A 412 21.87 -3.35 -0.89
C ASP A 412 21.01 -3.20 -2.14
N GLU A 413 20.35 -4.28 -2.55
CA GLU A 413 19.37 -4.34 -3.62
C GLU A 413 18.06 -4.91 -3.06
N ALA A 414 16.93 -4.61 -3.69
CA ALA A 414 15.63 -5.15 -3.33
C ALA A 414 15.56 -6.66 -3.65
N VAL A 415 16.07 -7.49 -2.75
CA VAL A 415 16.05 -8.94 -2.89
C VAL A 415 14.70 -9.48 -2.44
N VAL A 416 14.09 -10.34 -3.27
CA VAL A 416 12.84 -11.04 -2.93
C VAL A 416 13.12 -12.11 -1.87
N TRP A 417 12.45 -12.00 -0.71
CA TRP A 417 12.56 -12.97 0.39
C TRP A 417 11.33 -13.84 0.55
N ASP A 418 10.16 -13.32 0.23
CA ASP A 418 8.93 -14.11 0.14
C ASP A 418 8.23 -13.81 -1.18
N GLN A 419 7.70 -14.85 -1.82
CA GLN A 419 7.01 -14.71 -3.08
C GLN A 419 5.89 -15.76 -3.20
N VAL A 420 4.75 -15.32 -3.69
CA VAL A 420 3.63 -16.23 -3.96
C VAL A 420 2.84 -15.81 -5.20
N TRP A 421 2.42 -16.80 -5.97
CA TRP A 421 1.41 -16.61 -7.01
C TRP A 421 0.01 -16.64 -6.40
N VAL A 422 -0.79 -15.66 -6.74
CA VAL A 422 -2.19 -15.54 -6.29
C VAL A 422 -3.09 -15.73 -7.49
N GLN A 423 -4.05 -16.65 -7.38
CA GLN A 423 -5.12 -16.80 -8.34
C GLN A 423 -6.33 -15.97 -7.92
N SER A 424 -6.92 -15.21 -8.85
CA SER A 424 -8.15 -14.46 -8.57
C SER A 424 -9.29 -15.42 -8.22
N LEU A 425 -10.04 -15.09 -7.18
CA LEU A 425 -11.24 -15.83 -6.78
C LEU A 425 -12.36 -15.72 -7.83
N ALA A 426 -12.38 -14.67 -8.64
CA ALA A 426 -13.30 -14.58 -9.78
C ALA A 426 -13.02 -15.64 -10.85
N ALA A 427 -11.79 -16.15 -10.94
CA ALA A 427 -11.40 -17.22 -11.85
C ALA A 427 -11.47 -18.62 -11.22
N ASN A 428 -11.75 -18.71 -9.92
CA ASN A 428 -11.81 -19.98 -9.20
C ASN A 428 -13.25 -20.54 -9.20
N THR A 429 -13.52 -21.44 -10.12
CA THR A 429 -14.84 -22.08 -10.26
C THR A 429 -15.28 -22.87 -9.04
N GLY A 430 -14.36 -23.28 -8.16
CA GLY A 430 -14.67 -23.98 -6.91
C GLY A 430 -15.20 -23.06 -5.81
N CYS A 431 -15.12 -21.73 -5.99
CA CYS A 431 -15.56 -20.73 -5.05
C CYS A 431 -16.80 -19.95 -5.51
N SER A 432 -17.35 -20.26 -6.68
CA SER A 432 -18.62 -19.65 -7.10
C SER A 432 -19.77 -20.13 -6.20
N ALA A 433 -20.54 -19.16 -5.70
CA ALA A 433 -21.72 -19.36 -4.86
C ALA A 433 -22.83 -20.13 -5.58
#